data_758766abe5a2c15351695c25b1aa15d4
#
_entry.id   758766abe5a2c15351695c25b1aa15d4
#
_cell.length_a   1.000
_cell.length_b   1.000
_cell.length_c   1.000
_cell.angle_alpha   90.00
_cell.angle_beta   90.00
_cell.angle_gamma   90.00
#
_symmetry.space_group_name_H-M   'P 1'
#
loop_
_entity.id
_entity.type
_entity.pdbx_description
1 polymer ?
#
loop_
_entity_poly.entity_id
_entity_poly.type
_entity_poly.pdbx_seq_one_letter_code
_entity_poly.pdbx_strand_id
1 'polypeptide(L)'
;MSKQNEILATIEEFLKDRKGPDFQVSLQSDLRKDLQADSVELMEFIINLEDEYQIEIPDKAIDEFNTVGDVVDYIEKRTAGH
;
A
#
# COMPACT_ATOMS: atom_id res chain seq x y z
N MET A 1 -13.56 11.20 9.03
CA MET A 1 -12.90 10.38 8.00
C MET A 1 -11.41 10.50 8.17
N SER A 2 -10.75 9.40 8.29
CA SER A 2 -9.30 9.43 8.47
C SER A 2 -8.59 9.30 7.12
N LYS A 3 -7.43 9.89 7.04
CA LYS A 3 -6.61 9.77 5.84
C LYS A 3 -6.19 8.31 5.62
N GLN A 4 -6.08 7.55 6.71
CA GLN A 4 -5.76 6.13 6.60
C GLN A 4 -6.83 5.38 5.82
N ASN A 5 -8.10 5.70 6.04
CA ASN A 5 -9.19 5.04 5.31
C ASN A 5 -9.14 5.37 3.82
N GLU A 6 -8.77 6.59 3.48
CA GLU A 6 -8.64 6.99 2.08
C GLU A 6 -7.49 6.26 1.40
N ILE A 7 -6.37 6.17 2.08
CA ILE A 7 -5.19 5.48 1.55
C ILE A 7 -5.49 3.99 1.41
N LEU A 8 -6.13 3.40 2.41
CA LEU A 8 -6.49 2.00 2.36
C LEU A 8 -7.45 1.71 1.19
N ALA A 9 -8.40 2.61 0.95
CA ALA A 9 -9.33 2.46 -0.16
C ALA A 9 -8.60 2.49 -1.51
N THR A 10 -7.61 3.36 -1.65
CA THR A 10 -6.81 3.44 -2.86
C THR A 10 -6.04 2.14 -3.08
N ILE A 11 -5.45 1.61 -2.02
CA ILE A 11 -4.71 0.34 -2.08
C ILE A 11 -5.65 -0.79 -2.45
N GLU A 12 -6.82 -0.83 -1.83
CA GLU A 12 -7.81 -1.86 -2.11
C GLU A 12 -8.27 -1.84 -3.56
N GLU A 13 -8.52 -0.67 -4.10
CA GLU A 13 -8.90 -0.53 -5.50
C GLU A 13 -7.83 -1.07 -6.43
N PHE A 14 -6.59 -0.72 -6.16
CA PHE A 14 -5.47 -1.18 -6.97
C PHE A 14 -5.37 -2.71 -6.95
N LEU A 15 -5.51 -3.30 -5.78
CA LEU A 15 -5.41 -4.74 -5.63
C LEU A 15 -6.61 -5.48 -6.23
N LYS A 16 -7.80 -4.90 -6.13
CA LYS A 16 -8.99 -5.49 -6.73
C LYS A 16 -8.88 -5.52 -8.26
N ASP A 17 -8.24 -4.51 -8.83
CA ASP A 17 -8.03 -4.47 -10.26
C ASP A 17 -7.13 -5.61 -10.73
N ARG A 18 -6.21 -6.03 -9.90
CA ARG A 18 -5.25 -7.08 -10.22
C ARG A 18 -5.70 -8.47 -9.77
N LYS A 19 -6.34 -8.56 -8.63
CA LYS A 19 -6.68 -9.84 -8.00
C LYS A 19 -8.14 -10.22 -8.14
N GLY A 20 -9.00 -9.29 -8.54
CA GLY A 20 -10.42 -9.53 -8.70
C GLY A 20 -11.26 -8.72 -7.72
N PRO A 21 -12.54 -8.49 -8.06
CA PRO A 21 -13.40 -7.62 -7.25
C PRO A 21 -13.72 -8.15 -5.85
N ASP A 22 -13.52 -9.45 -5.65
CA ASP A 22 -13.79 -10.06 -4.34
C ASP A 22 -12.59 -9.99 -3.39
N PHE A 23 -11.46 -9.51 -3.88
CA PHE A 23 -10.26 -9.43 -3.06
C PHE A 23 -10.44 -8.40 -1.95
N GLN A 24 -10.14 -8.79 -0.72
CA GLN A 24 -10.26 -7.91 0.43
C GLN A 24 -8.91 -7.65 1.06
N VAL A 25 -8.73 -6.44 1.55
CA VAL A 25 -7.51 -6.04 2.20
C VAL A 25 -7.84 -5.21 3.43
N SER A 26 -7.02 -5.33 4.46
CA SER A 26 -7.19 -4.54 5.68
C SER A 26 -5.82 -4.05 6.14
N LEU A 27 -5.82 -3.21 7.16
CA LEU A 27 -4.56 -2.71 7.70
C LEU A 27 -3.69 -3.83 8.28
N GLN A 28 -4.30 -4.93 8.70
CA GLN A 28 -3.57 -6.07 9.26
C GLN A 28 -3.14 -7.09 8.21
N SER A 29 -3.56 -6.91 6.95
CA SER A 29 -3.16 -7.83 5.89
C SER A 29 -1.65 -7.84 5.70
N ASP A 30 -1.06 -9.03 5.62
CA ASP A 30 0.37 -9.18 5.41
C ASP A 30 0.70 -8.91 3.95
N LEU A 31 1.69 -8.06 3.70
CA LEU A 31 2.06 -7.67 2.33
C LEU A 31 2.54 -8.83 1.48
N ARG A 32 3.14 -9.82 2.10
CA ARG A 32 3.72 -10.93 1.36
C ARG A 32 2.84 -12.17 1.35
N LYS A 33 2.19 -12.45 2.47
CA LYS A 33 1.38 -13.66 2.61
C LYS A 33 -0.06 -13.45 2.14
N ASP A 34 -0.70 -12.41 2.67
CA ASP A 34 -2.12 -12.19 2.40
C ASP A 34 -2.37 -11.62 1.00
N LEU A 35 -1.47 -10.80 0.51
CA LEU A 35 -1.59 -10.23 -0.82
C LEU A 35 -1.03 -11.16 -1.89
N GLN A 36 -0.29 -12.19 -1.47
CA GLN A 36 0.31 -13.16 -2.38
C GLN A 36 1.10 -12.49 -3.50
N ALA A 37 1.74 -11.37 -3.17
CA ALA A 37 2.51 -10.60 -4.13
C ALA A 37 3.96 -11.06 -4.14
N ASP A 38 4.50 -11.31 -5.32
CA ASP A 38 5.91 -11.57 -5.44
C ASP A 38 6.66 -10.23 -5.45
N SER A 39 8.00 -10.30 -5.60
CA SER A 39 8.82 -9.09 -5.56
C SER A 39 8.44 -8.08 -6.63
N VAL A 40 8.11 -8.55 -7.82
CA VAL A 40 7.74 -7.68 -8.93
C VAL A 40 6.40 -7.01 -8.67
N GLU A 41 5.41 -7.77 -8.23
CA GLU A 41 4.10 -7.21 -7.94
C GLU A 41 4.18 -6.19 -6.79
N LEU A 42 4.97 -6.50 -5.78
CA LEU A 42 5.13 -5.59 -4.65
C LEU A 42 5.78 -4.28 -5.10
N MET A 43 6.79 -4.35 -5.95
CA MET A 43 7.44 -3.16 -6.48
C MET A 43 6.49 -2.33 -7.33
N GLU A 44 5.69 -2.97 -8.17
CA GLU A 44 4.71 -2.26 -8.99
C GLU A 44 3.68 -1.56 -8.09
N PHE A 45 3.23 -2.24 -7.05
CA PHE A 45 2.31 -1.68 -6.08
C PHE A 45 2.90 -0.43 -5.42
N ILE A 46 4.15 -0.51 -4.98
CA ILE A 46 4.83 0.61 -4.34
C ILE A 46 5.01 1.78 -5.32
N ILE A 47 5.43 1.49 -6.55
CA ILE A 47 5.61 2.52 -7.57
C ILE A 47 4.29 3.23 -7.85
N ASN A 48 3.20 2.48 -7.92
CA ASN A 48 1.88 3.07 -8.13
C ASN A 48 1.49 4.01 -7.01
N LEU A 49 1.81 3.65 -5.77
CA LEU A 49 1.54 4.51 -4.63
C LEU A 49 2.41 5.76 -4.63
N GLU A 50 3.67 5.63 -5.03
CA GLU A 50 4.56 6.78 -5.15
C GLU A 50 4.01 7.78 -6.15
N ASP A 51 3.52 7.28 -7.27
CA ASP A 51 2.97 8.12 -8.32
C ASP A 51 1.65 8.76 -7.87
N GLU A 52 0.80 7.98 -7.22
CA GLU A 52 -0.51 8.47 -6.79
C GLU A 52 -0.40 9.58 -5.74
N TYR A 53 0.54 9.43 -4.81
CA TYR A 53 0.68 10.38 -3.71
C TYR A 53 1.85 11.34 -3.88
N GLN A 54 2.59 11.23 -4.97
CA GLN A 54 3.74 12.10 -5.27
C GLN A 54 4.76 12.09 -4.14
N ILE A 55 5.11 10.90 -3.69
CA ILE A 55 6.10 10.69 -2.62
C ILE A 55 7.13 9.68 -3.07
N GLU A 56 8.23 9.61 -2.34
CA GLU A 56 9.25 8.59 -2.56
C GLU A 56 9.22 7.58 -1.43
N ILE A 57 9.26 6.30 -1.79
CA ILE A 57 9.33 5.21 -0.81
C ILE A 57 10.61 4.44 -1.08
N PRO A 58 11.67 4.69 -0.30
CA PRO A 58 12.96 4.03 -0.56
C PRO A 58 12.90 2.54 -0.26
N ASP A 59 13.79 1.79 -0.89
CA ASP A 59 13.87 0.34 -0.71
C ASP A 59 14.00 -0.06 0.75
N LYS A 60 14.73 0.74 1.52
CA LYS A 60 14.90 0.47 2.94
C LYS A 60 13.58 0.48 3.68
N ALA A 61 12.70 1.42 3.34
CA ALA A 61 11.37 1.48 3.96
C ALA A 61 10.53 0.29 3.53
N ILE A 62 10.63 -0.10 2.26
CA ILE A 62 9.89 -1.25 1.74
C ILE A 62 10.26 -2.52 2.50
N ASP A 63 11.55 -2.69 2.79
CA ASP A 63 12.02 -3.87 3.52
C ASP A 63 11.46 -3.94 4.95
N GLU A 64 11.12 -2.79 5.52
CA GLU A 64 10.59 -2.73 6.86
C GLU A 64 9.08 -2.94 6.93
N PHE A 65 8.40 -2.85 5.79
CA PHE A 65 6.95 -3.03 5.76
C PHE A 65 6.58 -4.51 5.93
N ASN A 66 5.69 -4.77 6.86
CA ASN A 66 5.17 -6.12 7.09
C ASN A 66 3.70 -6.21 6.72
N THR A 67 2.94 -5.16 7.00
CA THR A 67 1.49 -5.15 6.76
C THR A 67 1.10 -3.97 5.88
N VAL A 68 -0.13 -4.03 5.37
CA VAL A 68 -0.70 -2.91 4.63
C VAL A 68 -0.74 -1.67 5.51
N GLY A 69 -1.01 -1.86 6.80
CA GLY A 69 -1.02 -0.74 7.75
C GLY A 69 0.30 -0.01 7.83
N ASP A 70 1.42 -0.73 7.70
CA ASP A 70 2.73 -0.10 7.70
C ASP A 70 2.89 0.83 6.49
N VAL A 71 2.40 0.41 5.34
CA VAL A 71 2.44 1.21 4.12
C VAL A 71 1.53 2.43 4.26
N VAL A 72 0.32 2.22 4.77
CA VAL A 72 -0.64 3.31 4.97
C VAL A 72 -0.07 4.35 5.93
N ASP A 73 0.52 3.89 7.01
CA ASP A 73 1.11 4.79 8.01
C ASP A 73 2.24 5.62 7.41
N TYR A 74 3.08 4.98 6.61
CA TYR A 74 4.19 5.67 5.94
C TYR A 74 3.67 6.77 5.02
N ILE A 75 2.67 6.44 4.20
CA ILE A 75 2.08 7.40 3.27
C ILE A 75 1.43 8.55 4.02
N GLU A 76 0.69 8.24 5.08
CA GLU A 76 0.04 9.26 5.88
C GLU A 76 1.06 10.25 6.44
N LYS A 77 2.16 9.75 6.98
CA LYS A 77 3.19 10.60 7.52
C LYS A 77 3.86 11.48 6.48
N ARG A 78 4.06 10.92 5.29
CA ARG A 78 4.70 11.67 4.20
C ARG A 78 3.79 12.73 3.59
N THR A 79 2.49 12.55 3.69
CA THR A 79 1.53 13.50 3.11
C THR A 79 0.94 14.45 4.14
N ALA A 80 1.18 14.22 5.42
CA ALA A 80 0.53 14.96 6.50
C ALA A 80 0.95 16.42 6.61
N GLY A 81 1.97 16.85 5.98
CA GLY A 81 2.42 18.24 6.06
C GLY A 81 2.08 19.08 4.85
N HIS A 82 1.27 18.55 3.96
CA HIS A 82 0.99 19.22 2.68
C HIS A 82 -0.37 19.82 2.59
#